data_31aecf697268b56ef8cb06a3d54df8ac
#
_entry.id   31aecf697268b56ef8cb06a3d54df8ac
#
_cell.length_a   1.000
_cell.length_b   1.000
_cell.length_c   1.000
_cell.angle_alpha   90.00
_cell.angle_beta   90.00
_cell.angle_gamma   90.00
#
_symmetry.space_group_name_H-M   'P 1'
#
loop_
_entity.id
_entity.type
_entity.pdbx_description
1 polymer ?
#
loop_
_entity_poly.entity_id
_entity_poly.type
_entity_poly.pdbx_seq_one_letter_code
_entity_poly.pdbx_strand_id
1 'polypeptide(L)' 'VLVLDLKNVIYVDSSGADALMNLIDTCRKKEVQLIICGLLHQPLDIARRSGLLEHLEGRLEPDLAAGLQRAVSLVMRPGQ' A
#
# COMPACT_ATOMS: atom_id res chain seq x y z
N VAL A 1 -0.90 6.70 10.16
CA VAL A 1 -0.41 6.35 8.82
C VAL A 1 0.55 5.18 8.93
N LEU A 2 0.36 4.18 8.12
CA LEU A 2 1.23 3.00 8.03
C LEU A 2 1.87 2.97 6.64
N VAL A 3 3.19 2.89 6.60
CA VAL A 3 3.93 2.77 5.34
C VAL A 3 4.52 1.36 5.27
N LEU A 4 4.17 0.63 4.22
CA LEU A 4 4.63 -0.73 3.99
C LEU A 4 5.51 -0.74 2.74
N ASP A 5 6.79 -1.07 2.92
CA ASP A 5 7.75 -1.14 1.82
C ASP A 5 7.93 -2.58 1.37
N LEU A 6 7.56 -2.85 0.13
CA LEU A 6 7.61 -4.19 -0.47
C LEU A 6 8.70 -4.32 -1.53
N LYS A 7 9.69 -3.45 -1.52
CA LYS A 7 10.73 -3.43 -2.56
C LYS A 7 11.50 -4.75 -2.71
N ASN A 8 11.60 -5.52 -1.63
CA ASN A 8 12.33 -6.78 -1.64
C ASN A 8 11.45 -8.00 -1.91
N VAL A 9 10.15 -7.78 -2.12
CA VAL A 9 9.23 -8.87 -2.44
C VAL A 9 9.30 -9.14 -3.93
N ILE A 10 9.74 -10.34 -4.29
CA ILE A 10 9.92 -10.73 -5.68
C ILE A 10 8.66 -11.38 -6.24
N TYR A 11 7.95 -12.12 -5.40
CA TYR A 11 6.80 -12.90 -5.82
C TYR A 11 5.70 -12.87 -4.76
N VAL A 12 4.46 -12.73 -5.21
CA VAL A 12 3.27 -12.79 -4.36
C VAL A 12 2.35 -13.87 -4.93
N ASP A 13 2.01 -14.86 -4.12
CA ASP A 13 1.02 -15.88 -4.48
C ASP A 13 -0.37 -15.45 -4.03
N SER A 14 -1.37 -16.31 -4.29
CA SER A 14 -2.75 -15.98 -3.94
C SER A 14 -2.94 -15.77 -2.44
N SER A 15 -2.25 -16.54 -1.61
CA SER A 15 -2.32 -16.36 -0.15
C SER A 15 -1.72 -15.03 0.28
N GLY A 16 -0.61 -14.63 -0.35
CA GLY A 16 0.01 -13.33 -0.08
C GLY A 16 -0.88 -12.19 -0.51
N ALA A 17 -1.52 -12.30 -1.68
CA ALA A 17 -2.46 -11.30 -2.16
C ALA A 17 -3.64 -11.16 -1.21
N ASP A 18 -4.18 -12.27 -0.72
CA ASP A 18 -5.29 -12.24 0.25
C ASP A 18 -4.86 -11.58 1.56
N ALA A 19 -3.65 -11.85 2.02
CA ALA A 19 -3.13 -11.24 3.24
C ALA A 19 -3.00 -9.72 3.09
N LEU A 20 -2.53 -9.25 1.93
CA LEU A 20 -2.45 -7.83 1.66
C LEU A 20 -3.84 -7.18 1.60
N MET A 21 -4.79 -7.86 0.96
CA MET A 21 -6.15 -7.35 0.90
C MET A 21 -6.76 -7.25 2.30
N ASN A 22 -6.55 -8.25 3.14
CA ASN A 22 -7.03 -8.24 4.52
C ASN A 22 -6.39 -7.10 5.32
N LEU A 23 -5.11 -6.82 5.10
CA LEU A 23 -4.44 -5.71 5.75
C LEU A 23 -5.05 -4.38 5.33
N ILE A 24 -5.31 -4.21 4.04
CA ILE A 24 -5.92 -2.98 3.52
C ILE A 24 -7.31 -2.78 4.13
N ASP A 25 -8.11 -3.83 4.17
CA ASP A 25 -9.46 -3.76 4.73
C ASP A 25 -9.42 -3.47 6.22
N THR A 26 -8.49 -4.07 6.96
CA THR A 26 -8.32 -3.82 8.39
C THR A 26 -7.93 -2.36 8.64
N CYS A 27 -7.00 -1.84 7.86
CA CYS A 27 -6.60 -0.44 7.97
C CYS A 27 -7.77 0.49 7.70
N ARG A 28 -8.57 0.18 6.68
CA ARG A 28 -9.74 0.98 6.34
C ARG A 28 -10.73 1.00 7.50
N LYS A 29 -11.03 -0.16 8.08
CA LYS A 29 -11.98 -0.26 9.20
C LYS A 29 -11.51 0.49 10.44
N LYS A 30 -10.20 0.54 10.66
CA LYS A 30 -9.61 1.24 11.81
C LYS A 30 -9.24 2.68 11.48
N GLU A 31 -9.57 3.14 10.29
CA GLU A 31 -9.27 4.49 9.83
C GLU A 31 -7.77 4.79 9.82
N VAL A 32 -6.96 3.77 9.56
CA VAL A 32 -5.52 3.91 9.37
C VAL A 32 -5.24 4.07 7.88
N GLN A 33 -4.53 5.12 7.51
CA GLN A 33 -4.14 5.33 6.12
C GLN A 33 -2.91 4.48 5.81
N LEU A 34 -3.06 3.55 4.89
CA LEU A 34 -2.00 2.64 4.48
C LEU A 34 -1.40 3.11 3.16
N ILE A 35 -0.08 3.24 3.13
CA ILE A 35 0.68 3.53 1.92
C ILE A 35 1.55 2.32 1.63
N ILE A 36 1.44 1.77 0.41
CA ILE A 36 2.32 0.69 -0.04
C ILE A 36 3.29 1.28 -1.04
N CYS A 37 4.56 0.97 -0.88
CA CYS A 37 5.59 1.43 -1.80
C CYS A 37 6.49 0.28 -2.24
N GLY A 38 7.12 0.47 -3.40
CA GLY A 38 8.08 -0.50 -3.92
C GLY A 38 7.48 -1.71 -4.62
N LEU A 39 6.18 -1.69 -4.96
CA LEU A 39 5.60 -2.78 -5.75
C LEU A 39 6.11 -2.71 -7.19
N LEU A 40 6.79 -3.77 -7.62
CA LEU A 40 7.36 -3.87 -8.96
C LEU A 40 7.08 -5.25 -9.52
N HIS A 41 7.10 -5.35 -10.86
CA HIS A 41 7.05 -6.64 -11.58
C HIS A 41 5.84 -7.51 -11.18
N GLN A 42 6.08 -8.76 -10.76
CA GLN A 42 5.01 -9.70 -10.47
C GLN A 42 4.11 -9.25 -9.31
N PRO A 43 4.64 -8.76 -8.18
CA PRO A 43 3.78 -8.22 -7.11
C PRO A 43 2.86 -7.10 -7.58
N LEU A 44 3.36 -6.19 -8.41
CA LEU A 44 2.55 -5.11 -8.95
C LEU A 44 1.47 -5.65 -9.89
N ASP A 45 1.81 -6.63 -10.71
CA ASP A 45 0.87 -7.24 -11.63
C ASP A 45 -0.27 -7.94 -10.90
N ILE A 46 0.05 -8.68 -9.84
CA ILE A 46 -0.95 -9.34 -9.00
C ILE A 46 -1.83 -8.30 -8.31
N ALA A 47 -1.26 -7.23 -7.80
CA ALA A 47 -2.01 -6.16 -7.15
C ALA A 47 -3.01 -5.52 -8.12
N ARG A 48 -2.59 -5.33 -9.37
CA ARG A 48 -3.46 -4.78 -10.41
C ARG A 48 -4.61 -5.71 -10.75
N ARG A 49 -4.31 -7.00 -10.94
CA ARG A 49 -5.32 -8.00 -11.34
C ARG A 49 -6.31 -8.32 -10.24
N SER A 50 -5.89 -8.29 -8.99
CA SER A 50 -6.75 -8.65 -7.87
C SER A 50 -7.66 -7.53 -7.38
N GLY A 51 -7.53 -6.33 -7.95
CA GLY A 51 -8.28 -5.17 -7.49
C GLY A 51 -7.69 -4.51 -6.25
N LEU A 52 -6.53 -4.98 -5.81
CA LEU A 52 -5.87 -4.48 -4.61
C LEU A 52 -5.53 -2.99 -4.72
N LEU A 53 -5.11 -2.55 -5.92
CA LEU A 53 -4.77 -1.14 -6.12
C LEU A 53 -5.98 -0.22 -5.96
N GLU A 54 -7.15 -0.69 -6.34
CA GLU A 54 -8.38 0.09 -6.18
C GLU A 54 -8.70 0.31 -4.71
N HIS A 55 -8.49 -0.70 -3.89
CA HIS A 55 -8.73 -0.61 -2.44
C HIS A 55 -7.72 0.32 -1.75
N LEU A 56 -6.55 0.53 -2.34
CA LEU A 56 -5.56 1.48 -1.81
C LEU A 56 -5.93 2.94 -2.08
N GLU A 57 -6.86 3.18 -2.99
CA GLU A 57 -7.32 4.53 -3.32
C GLU A 57 -6.17 5.46 -3.73
N GLY A 58 -5.22 4.92 -4.50
CA GLY A 58 -4.09 5.68 -5.01
C GLY A 58 -2.92 5.84 -4.04
N ARG A 59 -2.96 5.20 -2.88
CA ARG A 59 -1.86 5.27 -1.92
C ARG A 59 -0.77 4.26 -2.23
N LEU A 60 -0.29 4.30 -3.46
CA LEU A 60 0.81 3.48 -3.95
C LEU A 60 1.93 4.39 -4.41
N GLU A 61 3.12 4.18 -3.88
CA GLU A 61 4.28 5.00 -4.21
C GLU A 61 5.41 4.14 -4.77
N PRO A 62 6.26 4.71 -5.64
CA PRO A 62 7.28 3.91 -6.31
C PRO A 62 8.38 3.41 -5.38
N ASP A 63 8.69 4.16 -4.32
CA ASP A 63 9.74 3.77 -3.39
C ASP A 63 9.44 4.29 -1.99
N LEU A 64 10.28 3.90 -1.04
CA LEU A 64 10.09 4.26 0.37
C LEU A 64 10.20 5.77 0.58
N ALA A 65 11.12 6.43 -0.13
CA ALA A 65 11.29 7.89 0.02
C ALA A 65 9.99 8.61 -0.35
N ALA A 66 9.38 8.25 -1.48
CA ALA A 66 8.11 8.83 -1.90
C ALA A 66 6.99 8.48 -0.91
N GLY A 67 7.00 7.25 -0.39
CA GLY A 67 6.03 6.81 0.60
C GLY A 67 6.12 7.61 1.89
N LEU A 68 7.32 7.87 2.34
CA LEU A 68 7.54 8.67 3.55
C LEU A 68 7.12 10.13 3.35
N GLN A 69 7.40 10.71 2.19
CA GLN A 69 6.94 12.05 1.87
C GLN A 69 5.42 12.13 1.88
N ARG A 70 4.77 11.12 1.31
CA ARG A 70 3.30 11.04 1.31
C ARG A 70 2.76 10.93 2.74
N ALA A 71 3.39 10.10 3.57
CA ALA A 71 3.00 9.93 4.96
C ALA A 71 3.10 11.24 5.74
N VAL A 72 4.19 11.97 5.57
CA VAL A 72 4.37 13.27 6.21
C VAL A 72 3.28 14.25 5.77
N SER A 73 2.99 14.28 4.48
CA SER A 73 1.94 15.14 3.93
C SER A 73 0.58 14.83 4.55
N LEU A 74 0.25 13.55 4.75
CA LEU A 74 -1.02 13.14 5.34
C LEU A 74 -1.11 13.50 6.82
N VAL A 75 -0.01 13.35 7.55
CA VAL A 75 0.03 13.62 9.00
C VAL A 75 0.02 15.13 9.29
N MET A 76 0.73 15.92 8.47
CA MET A 76 0.90 17.35 8.70
C MET A 76 -0.10 18.20 7.92
N ARG A 77 -1.17 17.60 7.48
CA ARG A 77 -2.18 18.25 6.70
C ARG A 77 -2.91 19.32 7.52
N PRO A 78 -2.96 20.57 7.05
CA PRO A 78 -3.66 21.62 7.79
C PRO A 78 -5.13 21.31 7.98
N GLY A 79 -5.66 21.62 9.15
CA GLY A 79 -7.07 21.43 9.47
C GLY A 79 -7.45 20.02 9.90
N GLN A 80 -6.47 19.18 10.11
CA GLN A 80 -6.68 17.81 10.59
C GLN A 80 -6.62 17.74 12.10
#